data_b992d7ec102f221f5461fb0bd4ea331c
#
_entry.id   b992d7ec102f221f5461fb0bd4ea331c
#
_cell.length_a   1.000
_cell.length_b   1.000
_cell.length_c   1.000
_cell.angle_alpha   90.00
_cell.angle_beta   90.00
_cell.angle_gamma   90.00
#
_symmetry.space_group_name_H-M   'P 1'
#
loop_
_entity.id
_entity.type
_entity.pdbx_description
1 polymer ?
#
loop_
_entity_poly.entity_id
_entity_poly.type
_entity_poly.pdbx_seq_one_letter_code
_entity_poly.pdbx_strand_id
1 'polypeptide(L)'
;MAGKSIFDKLWDRHVITGEEGQPQLMYVDQHYIHEVTSPQAFQGLRDAGRRLRRPDLTFGTFDHNVPTVNIYDIRDVISKAQIDKLAENVVEFGIEHAAHGSEKQGIVHMVGPETGRTQPGKFIVCGDSHTATHGAFGAIAFGIGTSEVEHVFATQTLWQVKPKKMLVEFTGVPQKGVYSKDYILALIAKYGVACGVGYVVEYRGQAVDALTMEERMTICNMSIEFGSKMGIMNPDQTTYDYLKGRECVPEAFEEAVADWKTLVSDDDAVYDKVIRMDVSDLAPMVTWGTNPAMGVDFDSSFPEIKDMNDERAYHYMNLEPGQKPADIELGYIFIGSCTNARLSDLQLAARFVKGKKIAPNLTAIVVPGSRPVKRAAEKLGLDKVFLDAGFEWRDPGCSMCLGMNPDKVPDGVHCASTSNRNFEDRQGFGAKTHLCSPAMAAAAAIAGRFVDVRQMPEAQ
;
A
#
# COMPACT_ATOMS: atom_id res chain seq x y z
N MET A 1 -29.22 -22.08 -3.41
CA MET A 1 -27.87 -21.82 -3.98
C MET A 1 -27.02 -21.35 -2.81
N ALA A 2 -25.75 -21.70 -2.76
CA ALA A 2 -24.84 -21.15 -1.72
C ALA A 2 -24.73 -19.63 -1.89
N GLY A 3 -24.57 -18.91 -0.78
CA GLY A 3 -24.39 -17.47 -0.80
C GLY A 3 -23.13 -17.03 -1.54
N LYS A 4 -23.15 -15.84 -2.09
CA LYS A 4 -22.05 -15.25 -2.87
C LYS A 4 -21.20 -14.33 -1.97
N SER A 5 -19.88 -14.44 -2.12
CA SER A 5 -18.95 -13.42 -1.57
C SER A 5 -19.06 -12.13 -2.37
N ILE A 6 -18.59 -11.01 -1.80
CA ILE A 6 -18.44 -9.75 -2.54
C ILE A 6 -17.64 -9.96 -3.83
N PHE A 7 -16.57 -10.76 -3.77
CA PHE A 7 -15.77 -11.06 -4.97
C PHE A 7 -16.58 -11.76 -6.04
N ASP A 8 -17.45 -12.75 -5.71
CA ASP A 8 -18.31 -13.41 -6.67
C ASP A 8 -19.29 -12.43 -7.32
N LYS A 9 -19.94 -11.57 -6.52
CA LYS A 9 -20.89 -10.57 -7.00
C LYS A 9 -20.23 -9.59 -7.96
N LEU A 10 -19.03 -9.13 -7.61
CA LEU A 10 -18.27 -8.21 -8.46
C LEU A 10 -17.75 -8.90 -9.73
N TRP A 11 -17.25 -10.11 -9.61
CA TRP A 11 -16.80 -10.88 -10.77
C TRP A 11 -17.92 -11.03 -11.79
N ASP A 12 -19.08 -11.47 -11.34
CA ASP A 12 -20.25 -11.68 -12.20
C ASP A 12 -20.75 -10.38 -12.87
N ARG A 13 -20.58 -9.22 -12.21
CA ARG A 13 -20.91 -7.90 -12.79
C ARG A 13 -20.00 -7.49 -13.94
N HIS A 14 -18.75 -7.96 -13.96
CA HIS A 14 -17.73 -7.50 -14.91
C HIS A 14 -17.45 -8.48 -16.05
N VAL A 15 -17.88 -9.75 -15.94
CA VAL A 15 -17.70 -10.74 -17.00
C VAL A 15 -18.53 -10.36 -18.22
N ILE A 16 -17.85 -10.20 -19.37
CA ILE A 16 -18.47 -9.96 -20.68
C ILE A 16 -18.73 -11.29 -21.39
N THR A 17 -17.74 -12.21 -21.37
CA THR A 17 -17.80 -13.51 -22.02
C THR A 17 -16.74 -14.46 -21.45
N GLY A 18 -16.86 -15.74 -21.73
CA GLY A 18 -15.96 -16.80 -21.28
C GLY A 18 -16.70 -17.83 -20.43
N GLU A 19 -16.12 -19.01 -20.30
CA GLU A 19 -16.70 -20.13 -19.54
C GLU A 19 -16.13 -20.15 -18.12
N GLU A 20 -16.92 -20.63 -17.15
CA GLU A 20 -16.46 -20.80 -15.78
C GLU A 20 -15.26 -21.77 -15.71
N GLY A 21 -14.25 -21.43 -14.92
CA GLY A 21 -13.00 -22.21 -14.82
C GLY A 21 -12.00 -21.99 -15.95
N GLN A 22 -12.37 -21.20 -16.97
CA GLN A 22 -11.52 -20.79 -18.08
C GLN A 22 -11.25 -19.26 -17.99
N PRO A 23 -10.32 -18.72 -18.79
CA PRO A 23 -10.17 -17.27 -18.89
C PRO A 23 -11.49 -16.60 -19.32
N GLN A 24 -11.92 -15.60 -18.56
CA GLN A 24 -13.09 -14.79 -18.83
C GLN A 24 -12.66 -13.35 -19.16
N LEU A 25 -13.31 -12.76 -20.14
CA LEU A 25 -13.09 -11.36 -20.52
C LEU A 25 -13.91 -10.48 -19.60
N MET A 26 -13.23 -9.56 -18.92
CA MET A 26 -13.84 -8.67 -17.93
C MET A 26 -13.72 -7.22 -18.35
N TYR A 27 -14.75 -6.42 -18.07
CA TYR A 27 -14.73 -4.97 -18.27
C TYR A 27 -13.97 -4.28 -17.13
N VAL A 28 -13.11 -3.31 -17.46
CA VAL A 28 -12.34 -2.52 -16.49
C VAL A 28 -12.99 -1.16 -16.32
N ASP A 29 -13.40 -0.80 -15.08
CA ASP A 29 -14.05 0.48 -14.79
C ASP A 29 -13.09 1.63 -14.57
N GLN A 30 -11.88 1.33 -14.09
CA GLN A 30 -10.86 2.36 -13.83
C GLN A 30 -9.46 1.80 -14.11
N HIS A 31 -8.70 2.52 -14.92
CA HIS A 31 -7.31 2.22 -15.18
C HIS A 31 -6.43 3.35 -14.62
N TYR A 32 -5.62 3.04 -13.61
CA TYR A 32 -4.60 3.96 -13.12
C TYR A 32 -3.28 3.71 -13.82
N ILE A 33 -2.56 4.79 -14.14
CA ILE A 33 -1.24 4.71 -14.78
C ILE A 33 -0.22 5.63 -14.11
N HIS A 34 1.04 5.25 -14.23
CA HIS A 34 2.17 6.02 -13.77
C HIS A 34 3.36 5.90 -14.75
N GLU A 35 4.44 6.62 -14.50
CA GLU A 35 5.54 6.80 -15.45
C GLU A 35 6.38 5.55 -15.73
N VAL A 36 6.34 4.54 -14.86
CA VAL A 36 7.23 3.36 -14.98
C VAL A 36 6.70 2.32 -15.98
N THR A 37 5.42 1.96 -15.90
CA THR A 37 4.86 0.82 -16.65
C THR A 37 4.06 1.23 -17.89
N SER A 38 3.73 2.51 -18.06
CA SER A 38 2.88 2.99 -19.14
C SER A 38 3.59 3.35 -20.46
N PRO A 39 4.88 3.79 -20.50
CA PRO A 39 5.48 4.29 -21.74
C PRO A 39 5.51 3.27 -22.87
N GLN A 40 5.84 2.01 -22.58
CA GLN A 40 5.91 0.94 -23.57
C GLN A 40 4.50 0.54 -24.07
N ALA A 41 3.50 0.56 -23.20
CA ALA A 41 2.11 0.28 -23.59
C ALA A 41 1.56 1.34 -24.55
N PHE A 42 1.88 2.63 -24.34
CA PHE A 42 1.54 3.70 -25.28
C PHE A 42 2.29 3.55 -26.62
N GLN A 43 3.55 3.11 -26.58
CA GLN A 43 4.28 2.83 -27.83
C GLN A 43 3.63 1.69 -28.61
N GLY A 44 3.22 0.62 -27.93
CA GLY A 44 2.48 -0.49 -28.58
C GLY A 44 1.18 -0.03 -29.26
N LEU A 45 0.42 0.90 -28.65
CA LEU A 45 -0.75 1.50 -29.30
C LEU A 45 -0.37 2.24 -30.60
N ARG A 46 0.71 3.06 -30.58
CA ARG A 46 1.16 3.79 -31.77
C ARG A 46 1.58 2.84 -32.88
N ASP A 47 2.40 1.84 -32.56
CA ASP A 47 2.92 0.88 -33.51
C ASP A 47 1.80 0.05 -34.18
N ALA A 48 0.73 -0.23 -33.40
CA ALA A 48 -0.44 -0.91 -33.88
C ALA A 48 -1.49 0.02 -34.55
N GLY A 49 -1.25 1.34 -34.60
CA GLY A 49 -2.21 2.32 -35.12
C GLY A 49 -3.52 2.39 -34.33
N ARG A 50 -3.51 2.06 -33.05
CA ARG A 50 -4.70 1.99 -32.19
C ARG A 50 -4.84 3.28 -31.37
N ARG A 51 -6.09 3.59 -31.05
CA ARG A 51 -6.43 4.69 -30.12
C ARG A 51 -6.67 4.14 -28.71
N LEU A 52 -6.49 4.97 -27.72
CA LEU A 52 -6.95 4.69 -26.35
C LEU A 52 -8.48 4.59 -26.35
N ARG A 53 -9.01 3.48 -25.86
CA ARG A 53 -10.45 3.16 -25.93
C ARG A 53 -11.31 4.07 -25.04
N ARG A 54 -10.85 4.28 -23.79
CA ARG A 54 -11.59 5.04 -22.77
C ARG A 54 -10.63 5.94 -21.99
N PRO A 55 -10.22 7.09 -22.57
CA PRO A 55 -9.38 8.05 -21.84
C PRO A 55 -10.06 8.59 -20.57
N ASP A 56 -11.39 8.67 -20.55
CA ASP A 56 -12.21 9.08 -19.42
C ASP A 56 -12.19 8.10 -18.23
N LEU A 57 -11.84 6.84 -18.45
CA LEU A 57 -11.66 5.81 -17.41
C LEU A 57 -10.19 5.55 -17.08
N THR A 58 -9.28 6.31 -17.68
CA THR A 58 -7.84 6.24 -17.42
C THR A 58 -7.41 7.49 -16.66
N PHE A 59 -6.63 7.32 -15.60
CA PHE A 59 -6.11 8.43 -14.80
C PHE A 59 -4.62 8.26 -14.53
N GLY A 60 -3.81 9.30 -14.79
CA GLY A 60 -2.36 9.29 -14.64
C GLY A 60 -1.85 10.08 -13.44
N THR A 61 -0.75 9.61 -12.84
CA THR A 61 0.01 10.38 -11.85
C THR A 61 1.50 10.07 -11.95
N PHE A 62 2.33 10.90 -11.29
CA PHE A 62 3.78 10.77 -11.25
C PHE A 62 4.20 10.54 -9.81
N ASP A 63 4.78 9.38 -9.50
CA ASP A 63 5.02 8.98 -8.12
C ASP A 63 6.29 8.16 -7.85
N HIS A 64 6.78 7.37 -8.81
CA HIS A 64 7.88 6.44 -8.60
C HIS A 64 9.26 7.08 -8.78
N ASN A 65 9.45 7.81 -9.87
CA ASN A 65 10.75 8.39 -10.27
C ASN A 65 10.94 9.83 -9.79
N VAL A 66 9.91 10.41 -9.17
CA VAL A 66 9.95 11.80 -8.72
C VAL A 66 10.82 11.95 -7.47
N PRO A 67 11.77 12.92 -7.45
CA PRO A 67 12.48 13.25 -6.23
C PRO A 67 11.55 13.84 -5.17
N THR A 68 11.87 13.65 -3.90
CA THR A 68 11.12 14.26 -2.78
C THR A 68 11.79 15.51 -2.23
N VAL A 69 12.96 15.86 -2.78
CA VAL A 69 13.67 17.13 -2.56
C VAL A 69 14.01 17.71 -3.91
N ASN A 70 13.81 19.02 -4.08
CA ASN A 70 14.05 19.69 -5.36
C ASN A 70 13.37 18.97 -6.53
N ILE A 71 12.08 18.76 -6.43
CA ILE A 71 11.27 17.85 -7.27
C ILE A 71 11.49 18.00 -8.78
N TYR A 72 11.96 19.15 -9.25
CA TYR A 72 12.23 19.40 -10.68
C TYR A 72 13.69 19.11 -11.07
N ASP A 73 14.60 18.83 -10.12
CA ASP A 73 16.00 18.46 -10.39
C ASP A 73 16.16 16.94 -10.54
N ILE A 74 15.63 16.40 -11.65
CA ILE A 74 15.67 14.96 -11.94
C ILE A 74 16.97 14.66 -12.69
N ARG A 75 17.97 14.14 -11.97
CA ARG A 75 19.34 13.91 -12.52
C ARG A 75 19.49 12.56 -13.19
N ASP A 76 18.75 11.57 -12.78
CA ASP A 76 18.75 10.26 -13.43
C ASP A 76 18.07 10.34 -14.80
N VAL A 77 18.82 9.97 -15.85
CA VAL A 77 18.40 10.10 -17.25
C VAL A 77 17.20 9.22 -17.56
N ILE A 78 17.14 8.01 -16.97
CA ILE A 78 16.05 7.06 -17.20
C ILE A 78 14.78 7.56 -16.51
N SER A 79 14.88 7.95 -15.25
CA SER A 79 13.78 8.52 -14.48
C SER A 79 13.19 9.76 -15.16
N LYS A 80 14.06 10.66 -15.61
CA LYS A 80 13.62 11.86 -16.36
C LYS A 80 12.90 11.49 -17.66
N ALA A 81 13.46 10.58 -18.45
CA ALA A 81 12.84 10.16 -19.70
C ALA A 81 11.44 9.51 -19.49
N GLN A 82 11.26 8.74 -18.41
CA GLN A 82 9.97 8.12 -18.08
C GLN A 82 8.93 9.18 -17.65
N ILE A 83 9.33 10.15 -16.83
CA ILE A 83 8.48 11.28 -16.42
C ILE A 83 8.07 12.11 -17.64
N ASP A 84 9.04 12.54 -18.45
CA ASP A 84 8.80 13.33 -19.65
C ASP A 84 7.86 12.57 -20.61
N LYS A 85 8.09 11.26 -20.77
CA LYS A 85 7.29 10.42 -21.67
C LYS A 85 5.84 10.24 -21.19
N LEU A 86 5.61 10.08 -19.89
CA LEU A 86 4.24 10.07 -19.37
C LEU A 86 3.56 11.43 -19.60
N ALA A 87 4.27 12.55 -19.35
CA ALA A 87 3.73 13.88 -19.56
C ALA A 87 3.30 14.11 -21.03
N GLU A 88 4.09 13.65 -22.00
CA GLU A 88 3.72 13.66 -23.43
C GLU A 88 2.50 12.77 -23.70
N ASN A 89 2.51 11.54 -23.20
CA ASN A 89 1.47 10.55 -23.46
C ASN A 89 0.09 10.99 -22.94
N VAL A 90 0.01 11.53 -21.71
CA VAL A 90 -1.29 11.95 -21.14
C VAL A 90 -1.92 13.09 -21.95
N VAL A 91 -1.10 13.96 -22.51
CA VAL A 91 -1.58 15.05 -23.39
C VAL A 91 -2.01 14.49 -24.75
N GLU A 92 -1.17 13.67 -25.39
CA GLU A 92 -1.46 13.07 -26.71
C GLU A 92 -2.75 12.24 -26.70
N PHE A 93 -2.96 11.43 -25.66
CA PHE A 93 -4.10 10.52 -25.57
C PHE A 93 -5.30 11.12 -24.81
N GLY A 94 -5.23 12.39 -24.38
CA GLY A 94 -6.33 13.09 -23.72
C GLY A 94 -6.70 12.50 -22.34
N ILE A 95 -5.70 12.07 -21.57
CA ILE A 95 -5.88 11.44 -20.26
C ILE A 95 -5.88 12.49 -19.16
N GLU A 96 -6.86 12.43 -18.26
CA GLU A 96 -6.84 13.22 -17.02
C GLU A 96 -5.71 12.73 -16.11
N HIS A 97 -4.97 13.66 -15.53
CA HIS A 97 -3.81 13.30 -14.71
C HIS A 97 -3.50 14.33 -13.62
N ALA A 98 -2.85 13.87 -12.57
CA ALA A 98 -2.20 14.70 -11.58
C ALA A 98 -0.76 14.98 -12.04
N ALA A 99 -0.55 16.14 -12.71
CA ALA A 99 0.75 16.49 -13.28
C ALA A 99 1.85 16.57 -12.20
N HIS A 100 3.10 16.31 -12.62
CA HIS A 100 4.26 16.45 -11.75
C HIS A 100 4.34 17.86 -11.15
N GLY A 101 4.46 17.96 -9.84
CA GLY A 101 4.47 19.22 -9.09
C GLY A 101 3.10 19.89 -8.93
N SER A 102 2.02 19.33 -9.49
CA SER A 102 0.68 19.87 -9.35
C SER A 102 0.10 19.67 -7.95
N GLU A 103 -0.94 20.45 -7.66
CA GLU A 103 -1.67 20.40 -6.39
C GLU A 103 -2.38 19.05 -6.11
N LYS A 104 -2.57 18.22 -7.13
CA LYS A 104 -3.19 16.90 -7.05
C LYS A 104 -2.18 15.75 -7.10
N GLN A 105 -0.88 16.04 -7.29
CA GLN A 105 0.14 14.99 -7.38
C GLN A 105 0.23 14.14 -6.12
N GLY A 106 0.42 12.85 -6.31
CA GLY A 106 0.65 11.90 -5.23
C GLY A 106 0.83 10.49 -5.73
N ILE A 107 1.07 9.59 -4.81
CA ILE A 107 1.16 8.14 -5.08
C ILE A 107 -0.17 7.67 -5.66
N VAL A 108 -0.12 6.89 -6.73
CA VAL A 108 -1.31 6.45 -7.49
C VAL A 108 -2.38 5.82 -6.58
N HIS A 109 -1.98 5.01 -5.60
CA HIS A 109 -2.88 4.36 -4.65
C HIS A 109 -3.36 5.27 -3.50
N MET A 110 -2.92 6.53 -3.49
CA MET A 110 -3.42 7.60 -2.62
C MET A 110 -4.40 8.50 -3.37
N VAL A 111 -4.02 8.95 -4.58
CA VAL A 111 -4.82 9.89 -5.38
C VAL A 111 -6.16 9.29 -5.78
N GLY A 112 -6.21 8.01 -6.15
CA GLY A 112 -7.46 7.33 -6.51
C GLY A 112 -8.52 7.38 -5.40
N PRO A 113 -8.22 6.90 -4.18
CA PRO A 113 -9.07 7.05 -3.00
C PRO A 113 -9.41 8.51 -2.65
N GLU A 114 -8.41 9.39 -2.60
CA GLU A 114 -8.57 10.78 -2.18
C GLU A 114 -9.50 11.59 -3.10
N THR A 115 -9.50 11.29 -4.39
CA THR A 115 -10.39 11.92 -5.36
C THR A 115 -11.78 11.27 -5.42
N GLY A 116 -11.97 10.10 -4.79
CA GLY A 116 -13.20 9.32 -4.88
C GLY A 116 -13.35 8.57 -6.21
N ARG A 117 -12.29 8.39 -6.99
CA ARG A 117 -12.28 7.53 -8.18
C ARG A 117 -12.36 6.05 -7.82
N THR A 118 -11.75 5.68 -6.69
CA THR A 118 -11.89 4.34 -6.10
C THR A 118 -13.23 4.26 -5.38
N GLN A 119 -14.10 3.34 -5.83
CA GLN A 119 -15.46 3.18 -5.30
C GLN A 119 -15.81 1.71 -5.18
N PRO A 120 -16.73 1.34 -4.28
CA PRO A 120 -17.28 0.00 -4.24
C PRO A 120 -17.86 -0.41 -5.60
N GLY A 121 -17.73 -1.67 -5.91
CA GLY A 121 -18.33 -2.22 -7.13
C GLY A 121 -17.48 -2.12 -8.38
N LYS A 122 -16.36 -1.38 -8.38
CA LYS A 122 -15.50 -1.20 -9.55
C LYS A 122 -14.50 -2.33 -9.74
N PHE A 123 -14.10 -2.54 -11.00
CA PHE A 123 -12.89 -3.27 -11.36
C PHE A 123 -11.78 -2.28 -11.75
N ILE A 124 -10.70 -2.27 -10.95
CA ILE A 124 -9.61 -1.30 -11.00
C ILE A 124 -8.30 -2.01 -11.34
N VAL A 125 -7.56 -1.49 -12.30
CA VAL A 125 -6.24 -2.02 -12.66
C VAL A 125 -5.19 -0.90 -12.72
N CYS A 126 -3.93 -1.28 -12.50
CA CYS A 126 -2.76 -0.40 -12.63
C CYS A 126 -1.52 -1.25 -12.91
N GLY A 127 -0.50 -0.68 -13.51
CA GLY A 127 0.80 -1.35 -13.70
C GLY A 127 1.65 -1.45 -12.41
N ASP A 128 1.02 -1.44 -11.24
CA ASP A 128 1.66 -1.56 -9.92
C ASP A 128 0.97 -2.63 -9.07
N SER A 129 1.75 -3.47 -8.40
CA SER A 129 1.22 -4.58 -7.58
C SER A 129 0.36 -4.11 -6.41
N HIS A 130 0.63 -2.93 -5.82
CA HIS A 130 -0.14 -2.41 -4.69
C HIS A 130 -1.49 -1.80 -5.08
N THR A 131 -1.93 -1.98 -6.33
CA THR A 131 -3.32 -1.75 -6.76
C THR A 131 -4.32 -2.48 -5.86
N ALA A 132 -3.90 -3.56 -5.20
CA ALA A 132 -4.68 -4.26 -4.17
C ALA A 132 -5.20 -3.32 -3.05
N THR A 133 -4.56 -2.18 -2.80
CA THR A 133 -5.00 -1.15 -1.85
C THR A 133 -6.48 -0.77 -2.05
N HIS A 134 -6.92 -0.68 -3.30
CA HIS A 134 -8.28 -0.25 -3.66
C HIS A 134 -9.36 -1.27 -3.27
N GLY A 135 -8.97 -2.52 -3.00
CA GLY A 135 -9.88 -3.55 -2.49
C GLY A 135 -10.47 -3.23 -1.11
N ALA A 136 -9.84 -2.35 -0.34
CA ALA A 136 -10.37 -1.83 0.93
C ALA A 136 -11.73 -1.14 0.79
N PHE A 137 -12.06 -0.67 -0.41
CA PHE A 137 -13.33 -0.03 -0.73
C PHE A 137 -14.41 -1.01 -1.23
N GLY A 138 -14.13 -2.29 -1.32
CA GLY A 138 -15.04 -3.25 -1.96
C GLY A 138 -14.99 -3.18 -3.49
N ALA A 139 -13.80 -3.04 -4.05
CA ALA A 139 -13.53 -3.08 -5.49
C ALA A 139 -12.68 -4.32 -5.82
N ILE A 140 -12.84 -4.90 -7.00
CA ILE A 140 -11.81 -5.79 -7.56
C ILE A 140 -10.63 -4.90 -7.96
N ALA A 141 -9.44 -5.18 -7.43
CA ALA A 141 -8.29 -4.32 -7.71
C ALA A 141 -6.98 -5.11 -7.64
N PHE A 142 -6.21 -5.14 -8.73
CA PHE A 142 -4.90 -5.81 -8.76
C PHE A 142 -3.98 -5.23 -9.83
N GLY A 143 -2.68 -5.48 -9.63
CA GLY A 143 -1.64 -5.08 -10.56
C GLY A 143 -1.63 -5.93 -11.84
N ILE A 144 -1.30 -5.28 -12.96
CA ILE A 144 -1.21 -5.90 -14.28
C ILE A 144 0.14 -5.61 -14.94
N GLY A 145 0.58 -6.50 -15.82
CA GLY A 145 1.81 -6.32 -16.58
C GLY A 145 1.68 -5.32 -17.73
N THR A 146 2.80 -4.83 -18.24
CA THR A 146 2.84 -3.80 -19.31
C THR A 146 2.05 -4.20 -20.55
N SER A 147 2.10 -5.47 -20.97
CA SER A 147 1.30 -5.97 -22.12
C SER A 147 -0.21 -5.96 -21.82
N GLU A 148 -0.60 -6.20 -20.57
CA GLU A 148 -1.99 -6.09 -20.15
C GLU A 148 -2.44 -4.63 -20.09
N VAL A 149 -1.54 -3.69 -19.67
CA VAL A 149 -1.79 -2.24 -19.73
C VAL A 149 -2.12 -1.83 -21.18
N GLU A 150 -1.32 -2.26 -22.16
CA GLU A 150 -1.59 -2.01 -23.58
C GLU A 150 -2.94 -2.60 -24.01
N HIS A 151 -3.26 -3.83 -23.58
CA HIS A 151 -4.54 -4.45 -23.89
C HIS A 151 -5.72 -3.66 -23.33
N VAL A 152 -5.63 -3.23 -22.07
CA VAL A 152 -6.68 -2.39 -21.43
C VAL A 152 -6.80 -1.04 -22.14
N PHE A 153 -5.69 -0.42 -22.54
CA PHE A 153 -5.72 0.81 -23.34
C PHE A 153 -6.51 0.64 -24.63
N ALA A 154 -6.29 -0.48 -25.35
CA ALA A 154 -6.92 -0.72 -26.63
C ALA A 154 -8.40 -1.15 -26.54
N THR A 155 -8.81 -1.82 -25.44
CA THR A 155 -10.09 -2.54 -25.39
C THR A 155 -10.96 -2.17 -24.18
N GLN A 156 -10.39 -1.60 -23.12
CA GLN A 156 -11.00 -1.43 -21.80
C GLN A 156 -11.44 -2.74 -21.15
N THR A 157 -10.79 -3.84 -21.52
CA THR A 157 -11.09 -5.19 -21.01
C THR A 157 -9.82 -5.93 -20.64
N LEU A 158 -9.97 -7.02 -19.88
CA LEU A 158 -8.87 -7.86 -19.46
C LEU A 158 -9.31 -9.34 -19.37
N TRP A 159 -8.50 -10.25 -19.91
CA TRP A 159 -8.71 -11.70 -19.74
C TRP A 159 -8.16 -12.15 -18.38
N GLN A 160 -9.00 -12.78 -17.57
CA GLN A 160 -8.60 -13.28 -16.25
C GLN A 160 -9.22 -14.63 -15.94
N VAL A 161 -8.47 -15.51 -15.29
CA VAL A 161 -9.01 -16.73 -14.67
C VAL A 161 -9.47 -16.37 -13.26
N LYS A 162 -10.71 -16.79 -12.91
CA LYS A 162 -11.28 -16.53 -11.58
C LYS A 162 -10.41 -17.20 -10.50
N PRO A 163 -9.79 -16.45 -9.58
CA PRO A 163 -9.00 -17.03 -8.49
C PRO A 163 -9.90 -17.69 -7.45
N LYS A 164 -9.32 -18.56 -6.63
CA LYS A 164 -9.96 -19.10 -5.42
C LYS A 164 -10.20 -18.00 -4.39
N LYS A 165 -11.12 -18.25 -3.47
CA LYS A 165 -11.49 -17.31 -2.41
C LYS A 165 -10.97 -17.76 -1.06
N MET A 166 -10.29 -16.87 -0.36
CA MET A 166 -9.85 -17.08 1.02
C MET A 166 -10.55 -16.05 1.92
N LEU A 167 -11.06 -16.50 3.05
CA LEU A 167 -11.50 -15.64 4.12
C LEU A 167 -10.40 -15.55 5.19
N VAL A 168 -10.00 -14.35 5.55
CA VAL A 168 -9.20 -14.06 6.75
C VAL A 168 -10.07 -13.26 7.72
N GLU A 169 -10.37 -13.88 8.85
CA GLU A 169 -11.20 -13.29 9.89
C GLU A 169 -10.32 -12.84 11.06
N PHE A 170 -10.24 -11.51 11.28
CA PHE A 170 -9.58 -10.91 12.43
C PHE A 170 -10.60 -10.66 13.54
N THR A 171 -10.41 -11.31 14.68
CA THR A 171 -11.29 -11.23 15.84
C THR A 171 -10.60 -10.59 17.04
N GLY A 172 -11.36 -10.27 18.07
CA GLY A 172 -10.85 -9.67 19.30
C GLY A 172 -10.66 -8.15 19.22
N VAL A 173 -10.09 -7.60 20.27
CA VAL A 173 -9.78 -6.17 20.41
C VAL A 173 -8.28 -6.02 20.63
N PRO A 174 -7.55 -5.31 19.77
CA PRO A 174 -6.10 -5.19 19.89
C PRO A 174 -5.69 -4.44 21.15
N GLN A 175 -4.51 -4.74 21.64
CA GLN A 175 -3.88 -3.96 22.71
C GLN A 175 -3.54 -2.55 22.21
N LYS A 176 -3.42 -1.60 23.15
CA LYS A 176 -2.87 -0.27 22.85
C LYS A 176 -1.47 -0.43 22.21
N GLY A 177 -1.19 0.35 21.16
CA GLY A 177 0.08 0.31 20.44
C GLY A 177 0.17 -0.72 19.33
N VAL A 178 -0.91 -1.49 19.09
CA VAL A 178 -1.06 -2.41 17.96
C VAL A 178 -1.98 -1.79 16.92
N TYR A 179 -1.56 -1.77 15.66
CA TYR A 179 -2.24 -1.12 14.53
C TYR A 179 -2.46 -2.10 13.39
N SER A 180 -3.21 -1.70 12.39
CA SER A 180 -3.56 -2.57 11.23
C SER A 180 -2.35 -3.15 10.50
N LYS A 181 -1.20 -2.45 10.50
CA LYS A 181 0.03 -2.98 9.92
C LYS A 181 0.57 -4.17 10.70
N ASP A 182 0.41 -4.17 12.01
CA ASP A 182 0.81 -5.30 12.84
C ASP A 182 -0.04 -6.55 12.55
N TYR A 183 -1.34 -6.37 12.23
CA TYR A 183 -2.22 -7.49 11.84
C TYR A 183 -1.71 -8.20 10.59
N ILE A 184 -1.44 -7.42 9.53
CA ILE A 184 -1.00 -8.00 8.26
C ILE A 184 0.42 -8.57 8.35
N LEU A 185 1.33 -7.93 9.08
CA LEU A 185 2.68 -8.45 9.32
C LEU A 185 2.62 -9.76 10.12
N ALA A 186 1.81 -9.84 11.18
CA ALA A 186 1.62 -11.06 11.96
C ALA A 186 0.99 -12.19 11.14
N LEU A 187 0.01 -11.88 10.28
CA LEU A 187 -0.58 -12.84 9.35
C LEU A 187 0.49 -13.42 8.41
N ILE A 188 1.30 -12.55 7.79
CA ILE A 188 2.34 -12.97 6.86
C ILE A 188 3.44 -13.75 7.59
N ALA A 189 3.88 -13.30 8.77
CA ALA A 189 4.87 -14.00 9.58
C ALA A 189 4.41 -15.41 9.97
N LYS A 190 3.12 -15.57 10.29
CA LYS A 190 2.56 -16.85 10.73
C LYS A 190 2.34 -17.85 9.59
N TYR A 191 1.89 -17.39 8.43
CA TYR A 191 1.46 -18.27 7.33
C TYR A 191 2.37 -18.22 6.09
N GLY A 192 3.32 -17.29 6.04
CA GLY A 192 4.31 -17.16 4.96
C GLY A 192 3.81 -16.34 3.76
N VAL A 193 4.77 -15.87 2.95
CA VAL A 193 4.53 -15.04 1.75
C VAL A 193 3.83 -15.76 0.60
N ALA A 194 3.70 -17.09 0.65
CA ALA A 194 3.06 -17.87 -0.41
C ALA A 194 1.65 -18.37 -0.04
N CYS A 195 1.14 -18.05 1.15
CA CYS A 195 -0.12 -18.59 1.65
C CYS A 195 -1.32 -18.17 0.80
N GLY A 196 -1.30 -16.97 0.25
CA GLY A 196 -2.35 -16.40 -0.58
C GLY A 196 -2.24 -16.69 -2.08
N VAL A 197 -1.21 -17.45 -2.53
CA VAL A 197 -1.01 -17.71 -3.97
C VAL A 197 -2.22 -18.42 -4.58
N GLY A 198 -2.76 -17.84 -5.65
CA GLY A 198 -3.95 -18.34 -6.33
C GLY A 198 -5.28 -17.93 -5.70
N TYR A 199 -5.24 -17.11 -4.64
CA TYR A 199 -6.43 -16.62 -3.94
C TYR A 199 -6.63 -15.10 -4.11
N VAL A 200 -7.89 -14.70 -4.03
CA VAL A 200 -8.30 -13.39 -3.53
C VAL A 200 -8.62 -13.54 -2.05
N VAL A 201 -8.22 -12.58 -1.22
CA VAL A 201 -8.44 -12.65 0.23
C VAL A 201 -9.49 -11.62 0.64
N GLU A 202 -10.61 -12.10 1.19
CA GLU A 202 -11.57 -11.25 1.86
C GLU A 202 -11.22 -11.14 3.35
N TYR A 203 -11.09 -9.90 3.84
CA TYR A 203 -10.84 -9.63 5.25
C TYR A 203 -12.15 -9.23 5.94
N ARG A 204 -12.46 -9.88 7.06
CA ARG A 204 -13.67 -9.66 7.85
C ARG A 204 -13.38 -9.76 9.36
N GLY A 205 -14.41 -9.55 10.14
CA GLY A 205 -14.43 -9.77 11.58
C GLY A 205 -14.38 -8.47 12.38
N GLN A 206 -14.69 -8.58 13.66
CA GLN A 206 -14.86 -7.45 14.58
C GLN A 206 -13.67 -6.49 14.55
N ALA A 207 -12.44 -7.02 14.47
CA ALA A 207 -11.24 -6.20 14.43
C ALA A 207 -11.08 -5.43 13.12
N VAL A 208 -11.63 -5.94 11.98
CA VAL A 208 -11.65 -5.24 10.69
C VAL A 208 -12.75 -4.18 10.66
N ASP A 209 -13.92 -4.48 11.21
CA ASP A 209 -15.06 -3.56 11.24
C ASP A 209 -14.74 -2.28 12.02
N ALA A 210 -13.88 -2.39 13.03
CA ALA A 210 -13.42 -1.26 13.85
C ALA A 210 -12.37 -0.37 13.18
N LEU A 211 -11.78 -0.80 12.04
CA LEU A 211 -10.72 -0.05 11.35
C LEU A 211 -11.25 1.14 10.56
N THR A 212 -10.47 2.22 10.55
CA THR A 212 -10.63 3.34 9.61
C THR A 212 -10.35 2.89 8.17
N MET A 213 -10.76 3.68 7.18
CA MET A 213 -10.45 3.37 5.78
C MET A 213 -8.96 3.30 5.50
N GLU A 214 -8.18 4.17 6.14
CA GLU A 214 -6.72 4.20 5.99
C GLU A 214 -6.08 2.91 6.50
N GLU A 215 -6.55 2.39 7.62
CA GLU A 215 -6.10 1.12 8.20
C GLU A 215 -6.51 -0.07 7.33
N ARG A 216 -7.74 -0.05 6.76
CA ARG A 216 -8.20 -1.06 5.79
C ARG A 216 -7.34 -1.06 4.52
N MET A 217 -6.99 0.13 4.02
CA MET A 217 -6.08 0.27 2.88
C MET A 217 -4.69 -0.32 3.18
N THR A 218 -4.18 -0.20 4.40
CA THR A 218 -2.90 -0.81 4.80
C THR A 218 -2.93 -2.34 4.71
N ILE A 219 -3.99 -2.98 5.18
CA ILE A 219 -4.15 -4.45 5.10
C ILE A 219 -4.28 -4.90 3.65
N CYS A 220 -5.16 -4.25 2.86
CA CYS A 220 -5.33 -4.60 1.45
C CYS A 220 -4.06 -4.34 0.62
N ASN A 221 -3.32 -3.26 0.91
CA ASN A 221 -2.04 -2.96 0.28
C ASN A 221 -1.06 -4.12 0.43
N MET A 222 -0.89 -4.65 1.64
CA MET A 222 0.06 -5.72 1.93
C MET A 222 -0.47 -7.13 1.67
N SER A 223 -1.65 -7.28 1.08
CA SER A 223 -2.16 -8.59 0.63
C SER A 223 -1.26 -9.23 -0.43
N ILE A 224 -0.56 -8.41 -1.20
CA ILE A 224 0.41 -8.88 -2.20
C ILE A 224 1.61 -9.55 -1.54
N GLU A 225 2.07 -9.04 -0.40
CA GLU A 225 3.17 -9.64 0.38
C GLU A 225 2.75 -10.94 1.06
N PHE A 226 1.44 -11.18 1.25
CA PHE A 226 0.86 -12.47 1.64
C PHE A 226 0.79 -13.46 0.47
N GLY A 227 1.11 -13.01 -0.76
CA GLY A 227 1.10 -13.79 -1.99
C GLY A 227 -0.25 -13.80 -2.71
N SER A 228 -1.28 -13.13 -2.20
CA SER A 228 -2.59 -13.11 -2.82
C SER A 228 -2.64 -12.21 -4.05
N LYS A 229 -3.58 -12.48 -4.95
CA LYS A 229 -3.83 -11.61 -6.11
C LYS A 229 -4.31 -10.23 -5.68
N MET A 230 -5.14 -10.17 -4.64
CA MET A 230 -5.65 -8.95 -4.03
C MET A 230 -6.26 -9.22 -2.66
N GLY A 231 -6.40 -8.18 -1.86
CA GLY A 231 -7.28 -8.15 -0.69
C GLY A 231 -8.58 -7.42 -1.02
N ILE A 232 -9.67 -7.79 -0.37
CA ILE A 232 -10.96 -7.11 -0.51
C ILE A 232 -11.67 -7.04 0.83
N MET A 233 -12.41 -5.95 1.08
CA MET A 233 -13.26 -5.77 2.25
C MET A 233 -14.67 -5.39 1.83
N ASN A 234 -15.67 -5.79 2.61
CA ASN A 234 -17.04 -5.36 2.38
C ASN A 234 -17.17 -3.84 2.62
N PRO A 235 -17.80 -3.08 1.70
CA PRO A 235 -18.09 -1.68 1.94
C PRO A 235 -19.16 -1.53 3.02
N ASP A 236 -18.94 -0.60 3.92
CA ASP A 236 -19.83 -0.29 5.04
C ASP A 236 -19.94 1.23 5.25
N GLN A 237 -20.52 1.65 6.38
CA GLN A 237 -20.69 3.07 6.69
C GLN A 237 -19.35 3.83 6.72
N THR A 238 -18.27 3.21 7.20
CA THR A 238 -16.92 3.80 7.19
C THR A 238 -16.47 4.12 5.76
N THR A 239 -16.73 3.20 4.82
CA THR A 239 -16.44 3.39 3.40
C THR A 239 -17.28 4.51 2.79
N TYR A 240 -18.58 4.55 3.11
CA TYR A 240 -19.48 5.57 2.55
C TYR A 240 -19.15 6.96 3.08
N ASP A 241 -18.87 7.09 4.38
CA ASP A 241 -18.47 8.36 5.01
C ASP A 241 -17.14 8.88 4.43
N TYR A 242 -16.18 7.98 4.18
CA TYR A 242 -14.92 8.35 3.54
C TYR A 242 -15.12 8.90 2.11
N LEU A 243 -16.04 8.33 1.35
CA LEU A 243 -16.29 8.74 -0.05
C LEU A 243 -17.17 9.98 -0.16
N LYS A 244 -18.03 10.25 0.82
CA LYS A 244 -19.01 11.35 0.76
C LYS A 244 -18.34 12.70 0.50
N GLY A 245 -18.81 13.37 -0.55
CA GLY A 245 -18.33 14.72 -0.91
C GLY A 245 -16.98 14.77 -1.63
N ARG A 246 -16.40 13.64 -2.03
CA ARG A 246 -15.20 13.62 -2.88
C ARG A 246 -15.56 13.94 -4.33
N GLU A 247 -14.57 14.48 -5.05
CA GLU A 247 -14.72 15.06 -6.38
C GLU A 247 -15.36 14.11 -7.43
N CYS A 248 -14.97 12.84 -7.42
CA CYS A 248 -15.32 11.87 -8.47
C CYS A 248 -16.39 10.85 -8.05
N VAL A 249 -17.06 11.07 -6.91
CA VAL A 249 -18.20 10.21 -6.53
C VAL A 249 -19.45 10.60 -7.35
N PRO A 250 -20.40 9.68 -7.56
CA PRO A 250 -21.64 10.00 -8.26
C PRO A 250 -22.41 11.16 -7.59
N GLU A 251 -23.00 12.04 -8.39
CA GLU A 251 -23.88 13.10 -7.87
C GLU A 251 -25.06 12.55 -7.09
N ALA A 252 -25.66 11.45 -7.58
CA ALA A 252 -26.70 10.68 -6.86
C ALA A 252 -26.07 9.76 -5.82
N PHE A 253 -25.38 10.33 -4.83
CA PHE A 253 -24.58 9.57 -3.86
C PHE A 253 -25.40 8.54 -3.07
N GLU A 254 -26.60 8.88 -2.63
CA GLU A 254 -27.44 7.97 -1.85
C GLU A 254 -27.93 6.78 -2.68
N GLU A 255 -28.14 6.95 -3.99
CA GLU A 255 -28.46 5.85 -4.92
C GLU A 255 -27.23 4.95 -5.10
N ALA A 256 -26.03 5.53 -5.24
CA ALA A 256 -24.79 4.76 -5.28
C ALA A 256 -24.58 3.95 -4.00
N VAL A 257 -24.81 4.53 -2.82
CA VAL A 257 -24.75 3.82 -1.53
C VAL A 257 -25.76 2.67 -1.47
N ALA A 258 -26.98 2.87 -2.01
CA ALA A 258 -27.98 1.81 -2.05
C ALA A 258 -27.53 0.63 -2.93
N ASP A 259 -26.87 0.88 -4.08
CA ASP A 259 -26.25 -0.18 -4.88
C ASP A 259 -25.07 -0.83 -4.15
N TRP A 260 -24.16 -0.05 -3.56
CA TRP A 260 -23.00 -0.56 -2.85
C TRP A 260 -23.35 -1.50 -1.69
N LYS A 261 -24.46 -1.25 -0.98
CA LYS A 261 -24.97 -2.14 0.07
C LYS A 261 -25.36 -3.52 -0.46
N THR A 262 -25.71 -3.66 -1.74
CA THR A 262 -26.03 -4.96 -2.33
C THR A 262 -24.82 -5.83 -2.58
N LEU A 263 -23.61 -5.23 -2.58
CA LEU A 263 -22.36 -5.92 -2.88
C LEU A 263 -21.83 -6.76 -1.73
N VAL A 264 -22.21 -6.44 -0.50
CA VAL A 264 -21.74 -7.12 0.71
C VAL A 264 -21.94 -8.63 0.58
N SER A 265 -20.94 -9.40 0.98
CA SER A 265 -21.00 -10.86 0.95
C SER A 265 -22.20 -11.39 1.73
N ASP A 266 -22.84 -12.42 1.20
CA ASP A 266 -23.95 -13.09 1.88
C ASP A 266 -23.44 -13.78 3.15
N ASP A 267 -24.30 -13.98 4.16
CA ASP A 267 -23.91 -14.58 5.44
C ASP A 267 -23.46 -16.05 5.27
N ASP A 268 -24.00 -16.75 4.28
CA ASP A 268 -23.67 -18.13 3.91
C ASP A 268 -22.69 -18.23 2.73
N ALA A 269 -21.93 -17.16 2.46
CA ALA A 269 -20.90 -17.15 1.42
C ALA A 269 -19.86 -18.26 1.65
N VAL A 270 -19.46 -18.95 0.59
CA VAL A 270 -18.53 -20.08 0.66
C VAL A 270 -17.14 -19.66 0.21
N TYR A 271 -16.13 -20.09 0.98
CA TYR A 271 -14.69 -19.83 0.72
C TYR A 271 -13.94 -21.15 0.60
N ASP A 272 -12.94 -21.19 -0.28
CA ASP A 272 -12.06 -22.35 -0.45
C ASP A 272 -11.11 -22.56 0.73
N LYS A 273 -10.79 -21.47 1.44
CA LYS A 273 -9.93 -21.49 2.62
C LYS A 273 -10.39 -20.44 3.64
N VAL A 274 -10.34 -20.78 4.92
CA VAL A 274 -10.66 -19.85 6.02
C VAL A 274 -9.51 -19.82 7.01
N ILE A 275 -9.05 -18.64 7.34
CA ILE A 275 -8.07 -18.39 8.42
C ILE A 275 -8.74 -17.52 9.46
N ARG A 276 -8.58 -17.88 10.75
CA ARG A 276 -9.03 -17.04 11.87
C ARG A 276 -7.85 -16.65 12.72
N MET A 277 -7.77 -15.38 13.07
CA MET A 277 -6.71 -14.82 13.87
C MET A 277 -7.27 -13.85 14.91
N ASP A 278 -7.07 -14.17 16.17
CA ASP A 278 -7.38 -13.27 17.27
C ASP A 278 -6.22 -12.28 17.45
N VAL A 279 -6.57 -10.99 17.48
CA VAL A 279 -5.59 -9.90 17.62
C VAL A 279 -5.46 -9.39 19.06
N SER A 280 -6.21 -9.97 20.00
CA SER A 280 -6.25 -9.49 21.41
C SER A 280 -4.89 -9.57 22.10
N ASP A 281 -4.12 -10.60 21.80
CA ASP A 281 -2.78 -10.82 22.38
C ASP A 281 -1.65 -10.43 21.42
N LEU A 282 -1.98 -9.82 20.28
CA LEU A 282 -0.98 -9.40 19.31
C LEU A 282 -0.14 -8.26 19.89
N ALA A 283 1.19 -8.37 19.78
CA ALA A 283 2.12 -7.30 20.08
C ALA A 283 2.58 -6.57 18.80
N PRO A 284 3.15 -5.36 18.90
CA PRO A 284 3.68 -4.63 17.76
C PRO A 284 4.73 -5.46 17.01
N MET A 285 4.66 -5.46 15.66
CA MET A 285 5.47 -6.30 14.79
C MET A 285 6.67 -5.56 14.20
N VAL A 286 7.78 -6.29 14.04
CA VAL A 286 9.00 -5.84 13.35
C VAL A 286 9.54 -6.99 12.49
N THR A 287 9.95 -6.71 11.24
CA THR A 287 10.66 -7.71 10.43
C THR A 287 12.15 -7.72 10.77
N TRP A 288 12.73 -8.93 10.90
CA TRP A 288 14.16 -9.12 11.18
C TRP A 288 14.99 -9.51 9.95
N GLY A 289 14.35 -10.05 8.92
CA GLY A 289 15.01 -10.58 7.73
C GLY A 289 14.66 -9.84 6.44
N THR A 290 14.82 -10.53 5.32
CA THR A 290 14.79 -9.96 3.96
C THR A 290 13.45 -10.16 3.24
N ASN A 291 12.40 -10.60 3.94
CA ASN A 291 11.04 -10.63 3.42
C ASN A 291 10.02 -10.44 4.56
N PRO A 292 8.77 -10.08 4.27
CA PRO A 292 7.77 -9.77 5.30
C PRO A 292 7.37 -10.96 6.19
N ALA A 293 7.59 -12.22 5.77
CA ALA A 293 7.34 -13.39 6.63
C ALA A 293 8.41 -13.56 7.71
N MET A 294 9.57 -12.96 7.55
CA MET A 294 10.61 -12.91 8.56
C MET A 294 10.31 -11.81 9.59
N GLY A 295 9.15 -11.90 10.23
CA GLY A 295 8.67 -10.98 11.25
C GLY A 295 8.53 -11.64 12.62
N VAL A 296 8.72 -10.83 13.66
CA VAL A 296 8.48 -11.21 15.06
C VAL A 296 7.70 -10.11 15.75
N ASP A 297 6.98 -10.45 16.81
CA ASP A 297 6.47 -9.44 17.73
C ASP A 297 7.62 -8.85 18.56
N PHE A 298 7.38 -7.66 19.12
CA PHE A 298 8.41 -6.92 19.86
C PHE A 298 8.94 -7.66 21.09
N ASP A 299 8.14 -8.54 21.71
CA ASP A 299 8.50 -9.27 22.92
C ASP A 299 9.37 -10.49 22.63
N SER A 300 9.33 -10.99 21.39
CA SER A 300 10.02 -12.20 20.95
C SER A 300 11.48 -11.95 20.56
N SER A 301 12.28 -13.02 20.65
CA SER A 301 13.63 -13.05 20.08
C SER A 301 13.58 -13.55 18.63
N PHE A 302 14.60 -13.18 17.84
CA PHE A 302 14.76 -13.70 16.49
C PHE A 302 14.96 -15.22 16.51
N PRO A 303 14.33 -15.95 15.57
CA PRO A 303 14.31 -17.41 15.59
C PRO A 303 15.69 -18.02 15.30
N GLU A 304 15.85 -19.29 15.67
CA GLU A 304 17.00 -20.09 15.24
C GLU A 304 17.00 -20.29 13.71
N ILE A 305 18.19 -20.43 13.12
CA ILE A 305 18.35 -20.71 11.68
C ILE A 305 17.78 -22.09 11.37
N LYS A 306 16.80 -22.15 10.47
CA LYS A 306 16.14 -23.41 10.05
C LYS A 306 16.61 -23.88 8.68
N ASP A 307 16.96 -22.96 7.81
CA ASP A 307 17.37 -23.25 6.44
C ASP A 307 18.37 -22.21 5.90
N MET A 308 18.81 -22.41 4.66
CA MET A 308 19.76 -21.53 3.98
C MET A 308 19.20 -20.11 3.72
N ASN A 309 17.87 -19.94 3.67
CA ASN A 309 17.27 -18.61 3.47
C ASN A 309 17.38 -17.79 4.76
N ASP A 310 17.15 -18.44 5.92
CA ASP A 310 17.35 -17.81 7.22
C ASP A 310 18.82 -17.41 7.40
N GLU A 311 19.76 -18.32 7.09
CA GLU A 311 21.21 -18.05 7.18
C GLU A 311 21.61 -16.85 6.30
N ARG A 312 21.13 -16.82 5.06
CA ARG A 312 21.38 -15.70 4.13
C ARG A 312 20.78 -14.40 4.68
N ALA A 313 19.57 -14.43 5.20
CA ALA A 313 18.90 -13.27 5.75
C ALA A 313 19.65 -12.71 6.97
N TYR A 314 20.07 -13.56 7.91
CA TYR A 314 20.89 -13.13 9.04
C TYR A 314 22.22 -12.52 8.61
N HIS A 315 22.90 -13.15 7.66
CA HIS A 315 24.14 -12.62 7.11
C HIS A 315 23.92 -11.25 6.44
N TYR A 316 22.89 -11.12 5.56
CA TYR A 316 22.59 -9.86 4.91
C TYR A 316 22.23 -8.77 5.92
N MET A 317 21.35 -9.08 6.87
CA MET A 317 20.88 -8.13 7.89
C MET A 317 21.93 -7.86 8.97
N ASN A 318 23.03 -8.61 9.04
CA ASN A 318 24.04 -8.55 10.11
C ASN A 318 23.41 -8.67 11.50
N LEU A 319 22.55 -9.67 11.67
CA LEU A 319 21.86 -10.01 12.90
C LEU A 319 22.20 -11.44 13.30
N GLU A 320 21.88 -11.81 14.54
CA GLU A 320 22.11 -13.14 15.10
C GLU A 320 20.82 -13.73 15.70
N PRO A 321 20.63 -15.06 15.64
CA PRO A 321 19.56 -15.73 16.38
C PRO A 321 19.59 -15.36 17.86
N GLY A 322 18.40 -15.24 18.48
CA GLY A 322 18.28 -14.89 19.89
C GLY A 322 18.32 -13.39 20.21
N GLN A 323 18.81 -12.53 19.31
CA GLN A 323 18.66 -11.09 19.45
C GLN A 323 17.18 -10.67 19.44
N LYS A 324 16.89 -9.46 19.89
CA LYS A 324 15.55 -8.86 19.92
C LYS A 324 15.47 -7.60 19.06
N PRO A 325 14.26 -7.17 18.65
CA PRO A 325 14.10 -5.89 17.97
C PRO A 325 14.79 -4.73 18.68
N ALA A 326 14.75 -4.70 20.02
CA ALA A 326 15.37 -3.65 20.82
C ALA A 326 16.92 -3.60 20.76
N ASP A 327 17.57 -4.65 20.28
CA ASP A 327 19.04 -4.72 20.14
C ASP A 327 19.52 -4.10 18.80
N ILE A 328 18.60 -3.78 17.88
CA ILE A 328 18.94 -3.19 16.59
C ILE A 328 19.20 -1.70 16.74
N GLU A 329 20.44 -1.27 16.49
CA GLU A 329 20.78 0.15 16.34
C GLU A 329 20.33 0.66 14.97
N LEU A 330 19.52 1.70 14.95
CA LEU A 330 18.97 2.29 13.74
C LEU A 330 19.78 3.53 13.32
N GLY A 331 20.13 3.61 12.03
CA GLY A 331 20.73 4.81 11.45
C GLY A 331 19.75 5.57 10.56
N TYR A 332 18.61 4.94 10.19
CA TYR A 332 17.63 5.57 9.30
C TYR A 332 16.19 5.27 9.71
N ILE A 333 15.29 6.26 9.52
CA ILE A 333 13.84 6.11 9.70
C ILE A 333 13.14 6.61 8.44
N PHE A 334 12.23 5.81 7.93
CA PHE A 334 11.35 6.17 6.82
C PHE A 334 9.88 6.06 7.20
N ILE A 335 9.17 7.19 7.21
CA ILE A 335 7.72 7.26 7.34
C ILE A 335 7.16 7.73 5.99
N GLY A 336 6.53 6.82 5.24
CA GLY A 336 6.10 7.08 3.88
C GLY A 336 5.50 5.85 3.22
N SER A 337 5.48 5.82 1.87
CA SER A 337 4.94 4.74 1.04
C SER A 337 3.41 4.75 0.91
N CYS A 338 2.89 4.12 -0.14
CA CYS A 338 1.45 3.90 -0.31
C CYS A 338 0.81 3.10 0.83
N THR A 339 1.62 2.41 1.65
CA THR A 339 1.15 1.65 2.80
C THR A 339 0.76 2.57 3.96
N ASN A 340 1.64 3.52 4.33
CA ASN A 340 1.46 4.35 5.53
C ASN A 340 2.00 5.78 5.34
N ALA A 341 1.41 6.53 4.41
CA ALA A 341 1.72 7.95 4.20
C ALA A 341 0.46 8.82 4.14
N ARG A 342 -0.65 8.35 4.70
CA ARG A 342 -1.93 9.06 4.79
C ARG A 342 -1.92 10.03 5.96
N LEU A 343 -2.87 10.95 5.98
CA LEU A 343 -2.94 11.96 7.03
C LEU A 343 -3.01 11.35 8.44
N SER A 344 -3.81 10.29 8.61
CA SER A 344 -3.94 9.58 9.89
C SER A 344 -2.64 8.89 10.33
N ASP A 345 -1.86 8.33 9.37
CA ASP A 345 -0.55 7.76 9.66
C ASP A 345 0.42 8.81 10.19
N LEU A 346 0.43 10.01 9.57
CA LEU A 346 1.27 11.13 9.98
C LEU A 346 0.82 11.69 11.34
N GLN A 347 -0.49 11.78 11.59
CA GLN A 347 -1.03 12.17 12.88
C GLN A 347 -0.63 11.17 13.98
N LEU A 348 -0.72 9.88 13.69
CA LEU A 348 -0.31 8.82 14.61
C LEU A 348 1.17 8.95 14.95
N ALA A 349 2.04 9.02 13.95
CA ALA A 349 3.49 9.17 14.14
C ALA A 349 3.84 10.44 14.95
N ALA A 350 3.17 11.57 14.66
CA ALA A 350 3.38 12.84 15.31
C ALA A 350 3.12 12.78 16.84
N ARG A 351 2.18 11.94 17.30
CA ARG A 351 1.91 11.77 18.76
C ARG A 351 3.13 11.24 19.53
N PHE A 352 3.98 10.45 18.87
CA PHE A 352 5.16 9.86 19.49
C PHE A 352 6.38 10.79 19.49
N VAL A 353 6.45 11.75 18.55
CA VAL A 353 7.62 12.63 18.38
C VAL A 353 7.42 14.05 18.90
N LYS A 354 6.16 14.51 19.08
CA LYS A 354 5.84 15.88 19.53
C LYS A 354 6.58 16.23 20.82
N GLY A 355 7.37 17.31 20.79
CA GLY A 355 8.15 17.81 21.92
C GLY A 355 9.40 16.99 22.27
N LYS A 356 9.78 16.04 21.42
CA LYS A 356 10.98 15.20 21.57
C LYS A 356 11.97 15.47 20.43
N LYS A 357 13.17 14.91 20.52
CA LYS A 357 14.19 14.96 19.47
C LYS A 357 14.55 13.54 19.01
N ILE A 358 14.84 13.38 17.73
CA ILE A 358 15.39 12.11 17.21
C ILE A 358 16.75 11.83 17.84
N ALA A 359 17.13 10.56 17.91
CA ALA A 359 18.42 10.13 18.43
C ALA A 359 19.58 10.74 17.62
N PRO A 360 20.72 11.02 18.26
CA PRO A 360 21.91 11.50 17.56
C PRO A 360 22.35 10.53 16.45
N ASN A 361 22.91 11.08 15.37
CA ASN A 361 23.43 10.32 14.22
C ASN A 361 22.38 9.48 13.44
N LEU A 362 21.12 9.78 13.62
CA LEU A 362 20.01 9.14 12.90
C LEU A 362 19.46 10.11 11.86
N THR A 363 19.22 9.61 10.65
CA THR A 363 18.47 10.34 9.62
C THR A 363 17.03 9.86 9.65
N ALA A 364 16.09 10.79 9.76
CA ALA A 364 14.66 10.46 9.75
C ALA A 364 13.94 11.31 8.72
N ILE A 365 13.20 10.66 7.81
CA ILE A 365 12.43 11.35 6.77
C ILE A 365 10.94 11.01 6.87
N VAL A 366 10.11 12.01 6.59
CA VAL A 366 8.66 11.87 6.44
C VAL A 366 8.27 12.32 5.04
N VAL A 367 7.61 11.41 4.31
CA VAL A 367 7.16 11.63 2.95
C VAL A 367 5.64 11.47 2.91
N PRO A 368 4.86 12.57 2.88
CA PRO A 368 3.41 12.50 2.70
C PRO A 368 3.04 11.80 1.38
N GLY A 369 1.94 11.06 1.36
CA GLY A 369 1.57 10.25 0.19
C GLY A 369 1.05 11.06 -1.00
N SER A 370 0.60 12.32 -0.77
CA SER A 370 0.09 13.20 -1.80
C SER A 370 0.23 14.67 -1.42
N ARG A 371 0.10 15.58 -2.40
CA ARG A 371 0.05 17.03 -2.13
C ARG A 371 -1.14 17.42 -1.26
N PRO A 372 -2.35 16.88 -1.46
CA PRO A 372 -3.47 17.10 -0.55
C PRO A 372 -3.16 16.69 0.89
N VAL A 373 -2.56 15.51 1.11
CA VAL A 373 -2.13 15.04 2.45
C VAL A 373 -1.08 15.97 3.04
N LYS A 374 -0.05 16.36 2.27
CA LYS A 374 0.99 17.28 2.72
C LYS A 374 0.39 18.58 3.23
N ARG A 375 -0.48 19.21 2.44
CA ARG A 375 -1.14 20.46 2.83
C ARG A 375 -2.06 20.31 4.03
N ALA A 376 -2.80 19.21 4.12
CA ALA A 376 -3.64 18.94 5.28
C ALA A 376 -2.80 18.77 6.55
N ALA A 377 -1.67 18.07 6.45
CA ALA A 377 -0.71 17.91 7.55
C ALA A 377 -0.08 19.23 7.98
N GLU A 378 0.35 20.06 7.02
CA GLU A 378 0.91 21.40 7.27
C GLU A 378 -0.12 22.34 7.93
N LYS A 379 -1.38 22.28 7.47
CA LYS A 379 -2.49 23.03 8.09
C LYS A 379 -2.72 22.65 9.55
N LEU A 380 -2.46 21.39 9.90
CA LEU A 380 -2.53 20.88 11.28
C LEU A 380 -1.22 21.14 12.07
N GLY A 381 -0.18 21.68 11.43
CA GLY A 381 1.12 21.93 12.04
C GLY A 381 1.98 20.68 12.25
N LEU A 382 1.66 19.56 11.58
CA LEU A 382 2.41 18.31 11.73
C LEU A 382 3.82 18.42 11.14
N ASP A 383 4.01 19.19 10.07
CA ASP A 383 5.33 19.55 9.52
C ASP A 383 6.25 20.13 10.60
N LYS A 384 5.74 21.07 11.40
CA LYS A 384 6.51 21.68 12.50
C LYS A 384 6.86 20.67 13.58
N VAL A 385 5.91 19.78 13.92
CA VAL A 385 6.17 18.72 14.91
C VAL A 385 7.34 17.83 14.46
N PHE A 386 7.36 17.42 13.18
CA PHE A 386 8.43 16.58 12.65
C PHE A 386 9.74 17.34 12.48
N LEU A 387 9.71 18.56 11.94
CA LEU A 387 10.90 19.41 11.79
C LEU A 387 11.52 19.76 13.16
N ASP A 388 10.70 20.12 14.13
CA ASP A 388 11.15 20.40 15.50
C ASP A 388 11.76 19.15 16.15
N ALA A 389 11.28 17.96 15.85
CA ALA A 389 11.88 16.71 16.31
C ALA A 389 13.20 16.37 15.60
N GLY A 390 13.48 16.97 14.45
CA GLY A 390 14.69 16.73 13.64
C GLY A 390 14.50 15.84 12.43
N PHE A 391 13.25 15.53 12.06
CA PHE A 391 12.94 14.85 10.79
C PHE A 391 13.08 15.80 9.61
N GLU A 392 13.34 15.23 8.44
CA GLU A 392 13.21 15.94 7.17
C GLU A 392 11.78 15.81 6.66
N TRP A 393 11.11 16.92 6.37
CA TRP A 393 9.79 16.99 5.81
C TRP A 393 9.89 17.11 4.28
N ARG A 394 9.46 16.06 3.58
CA ARG A 394 9.70 15.88 2.14
C ARG A 394 8.47 16.21 1.28
N ASP A 395 8.67 16.26 -0.03
CA ASP A 395 7.59 16.33 -1.01
C ASP A 395 7.03 14.92 -1.32
N PRO A 396 5.74 14.83 -1.76
CA PRO A 396 5.09 13.56 -2.01
C PRO A 396 5.70 12.75 -3.15
N GLY A 397 5.76 11.43 -2.95
CA GLY A 397 6.23 10.43 -3.90
C GLY A 397 6.44 9.07 -3.25
N CYS A 398 6.78 8.06 -4.03
CA CYS A 398 7.11 6.73 -3.52
C CYS A 398 8.42 6.71 -2.71
N SER A 399 9.30 7.71 -2.93
CA SER A 399 10.56 7.86 -2.21
C SER A 399 11.36 6.55 -2.22
N MET A 400 11.95 6.18 -1.09
CA MET A 400 12.76 4.96 -1.00
C MET A 400 11.95 3.65 -0.96
N CYS A 401 10.63 3.68 -1.03
CA CYS A 401 9.83 2.44 -1.07
C CYS A 401 10.26 1.50 -2.21
N LEU A 402 10.67 2.07 -3.36
CA LEU A 402 11.18 1.34 -4.53
C LEU A 402 12.66 1.65 -4.84
N GLY A 403 13.21 2.74 -4.30
CA GLY A 403 14.60 3.15 -4.54
C GLY A 403 14.91 3.58 -5.98
N MET A 404 13.91 3.93 -6.77
CA MET A 404 14.06 4.41 -8.16
C MET A 404 14.36 5.92 -8.28
N ASN A 405 14.38 6.61 -7.17
CA ASN A 405 14.66 8.04 -7.03
C ASN A 405 15.92 8.25 -6.15
N PRO A 406 16.35 9.50 -5.89
CA PRO A 406 17.55 9.77 -5.09
C PRO A 406 17.45 9.37 -3.61
N ASP A 407 16.25 9.14 -3.10
CA ASP A 407 16.06 8.77 -1.69
C ASP A 407 16.47 7.30 -1.47
N LYS A 408 17.57 7.09 -0.77
CA LYS A 408 18.12 5.76 -0.50
C LYS A 408 18.70 5.68 0.91
N VAL A 409 18.55 4.52 1.52
CA VAL A 409 19.25 4.18 2.76
C VAL A 409 20.70 3.84 2.40
N PRO A 410 21.70 4.34 3.13
CA PRO A 410 23.10 3.99 2.90
C PRO A 410 23.38 2.50 3.13
N ASP A 411 24.44 1.99 2.48
CA ASP A 411 24.92 0.62 2.63
C ASP A 411 25.20 0.27 4.09
N GLY A 412 24.77 -0.92 4.49
CA GLY A 412 24.94 -1.47 5.83
C GLY A 412 24.07 -0.83 6.93
N VAL A 413 23.27 0.20 6.63
CA VAL A 413 22.47 0.93 7.62
C VAL A 413 21.13 0.26 7.85
N HIS A 414 20.78 0.05 9.14
CA HIS A 414 19.46 -0.41 9.55
C HIS A 414 18.43 0.72 9.50
N CYS A 415 17.31 0.45 8.84
CA CYS A 415 16.21 1.39 8.65
C CYS A 415 14.90 0.84 9.20
N ALA A 416 14.25 1.55 10.14
CA ALA A 416 12.85 1.29 10.47
C ALA A 416 11.97 1.98 9.44
N SER A 417 11.11 1.21 8.76
CA SER A 417 10.39 1.65 7.58
C SER A 417 8.91 1.31 7.63
N THR A 418 8.08 2.27 7.26
CA THR A 418 6.63 2.05 7.08
C THR A 418 6.26 1.58 5.68
N SER A 419 7.24 1.25 4.82
CA SER A 419 6.98 0.65 3.51
C SER A 419 6.40 -0.77 3.62
N ASN A 420 6.20 -1.43 2.49
CA ASN A 420 5.56 -2.74 2.40
C ASN A 420 6.53 -3.89 2.10
N ARG A 421 7.74 -3.60 1.60
CA ARG A 421 8.74 -4.59 1.18
C ARG A 421 10.10 -4.28 1.76
N ASN A 422 10.82 -5.34 2.15
CA ASN A 422 12.15 -5.29 2.75
C ASN A 422 13.14 -6.27 2.09
N PHE A 423 13.01 -6.53 0.78
CA PHE A 423 13.98 -7.35 0.04
C PHE A 423 15.38 -6.72 0.09
N GLU A 424 16.40 -7.55 -0.09
CA GLU A 424 17.77 -7.09 -0.29
C GLU A 424 17.82 -5.94 -1.31
N ASP A 425 18.55 -4.89 -1.01
CA ASP A 425 18.76 -3.69 -1.85
C ASP A 425 17.50 -2.84 -2.15
N ARG A 426 16.34 -3.18 -1.61
CA ARG A 426 15.06 -2.53 -1.95
C ARG A 426 15.04 -1.02 -1.70
N GLN A 427 15.58 -0.57 -0.58
CA GLN A 427 15.61 0.85 -0.20
C GLN A 427 17.00 1.51 -0.44
N GLY A 428 17.88 0.81 -1.12
CA GLY A 428 19.27 1.19 -1.42
C GLY A 428 20.18 -0.02 -1.38
N PHE A 429 21.29 0.02 -2.09
CA PHE A 429 22.26 -1.07 -2.09
C PHE A 429 22.77 -1.33 -0.66
N GLY A 430 22.71 -2.59 -0.21
CA GLY A 430 23.11 -3.00 1.15
C GLY A 430 22.22 -2.51 2.28
N ALA A 431 21.12 -1.82 2.00
CA ALA A 431 20.17 -1.30 3.01
C ALA A 431 19.50 -2.42 3.80
N LYS A 432 19.43 -2.28 5.12
CA LYS A 432 18.85 -3.26 6.05
C LYS A 432 17.49 -2.78 6.55
N THR A 433 16.45 -3.13 5.82
CA THR A 433 15.10 -2.61 6.04
C THR A 433 14.29 -3.48 6.99
N HIS A 434 13.72 -2.85 8.03
CA HIS A 434 12.78 -3.46 8.97
C HIS A 434 11.41 -2.83 8.81
N LEU A 435 10.41 -3.62 8.43
CA LEU A 435 9.02 -3.14 8.32
C LEU A 435 8.39 -3.05 9.70
N CYS A 436 7.71 -1.93 9.95
CA CYS A 436 6.99 -1.68 11.19
C CYS A 436 5.86 -0.67 11.00
N SER A 437 5.03 -0.48 12.03
CA SER A 437 3.96 0.52 12.01
C SER A 437 4.50 1.96 12.09
N PRO A 438 3.72 2.98 11.68
CA PRO A 438 4.09 4.40 11.84
C PRO A 438 4.43 4.79 13.27
N ALA A 439 3.69 4.25 14.24
CA ALA A 439 3.95 4.46 15.67
C ALA A 439 5.32 3.91 16.07
N MET A 440 5.64 2.68 15.66
CA MET A 440 6.92 2.04 15.93
C MET A 440 8.08 2.79 15.30
N ALA A 441 7.95 3.20 14.03
CA ALA A 441 8.98 3.98 13.33
C ALA A 441 9.23 5.33 14.01
N ALA A 442 8.18 6.04 14.43
CA ALA A 442 8.27 7.31 15.14
C ALA A 442 8.90 7.16 16.53
N ALA A 443 8.50 6.13 17.27
CA ALA A 443 9.08 5.82 18.58
C ALA A 443 10.57 5.44 18.48
N ALA A 444 10.89 4.63 17.49
CA ALA A 444 12.25 4.20 17.18
C ALA A 444 13.16 5.38 16.79
N ALA A 445 12.64 6.39 16.10
CA ALA A 445 13.38 7.62 15.78
C ALA A 445 13.88 8.35 17.04
N ILE A 446 13.07 8.40 18.09
CA ILE A 446 13.43 9.06 19.34
C ILE A 446 14.47 8.25 20.13
N ALA A 447 14.36 6.93 20.11
CA ALA A 447 15.21 6.03 20.88
C ALA A 447 16.51 5.62 20.16
N GLY A 448 16.60 5.77 18.83
CA GLY A 448 17.70 5.23 18.00
C GLY A 448 17.68 3.71 17.83
N ARG A 449 16.62 3.05 18.30
CA ARG A 449 16.38 1.61 18.25
C ARG A 449 14.89 1.30 18.38
N PHE A 450 14.47 0.08 18.10
CA PHE A 450 13.08 -0.30 18.37
C PHE A 450 12.78 -0.29 19.86
N VAL A 451 11.60 0.18 20.22
CA VAL A 451 11.11 0.29 21.60
C VAL A 451 9.65 -0.12 21.66
N ASP A 452 9.21 -0.58 22.83
CA ASP A 452 7.82 -0.96 23.05
C ASP A 452 6.90 0.26 23.02
N VAL A 453 6.18 0.44 21.90
CA VAL A 453 5.25 1.56 21.72
C VAL A 453 4.06 1.52 22.67
N ARG A 454 3.72 0.36 23.24
CA ARG A 454 2.66 0.21 24.26
C ARG A 454 2.98 0.96 25.55
N GLN A 455 4.28 1.10 25.84
CA GLN A 455 4.79 1.76 27.04
C GLN A 455 5.20 3.23 26.81
N MET A 456 5.23 3.68 25.55
CA MET A 456 5.60 5.06 25.25
C MET A 456 4.44 6.03 25.48
N PRO A 457 4.69 7.17 26.15
CA PRO A 457 3.67 8.21 26.26
C PRO A 457 3.44 8.87 24.90
N GLU A 458 2.17 8.90 24.51
CA GLU A 458 1.70 9.70 23.39
C GLU A 458 1.49 11.15 23.87
N ALA A 459 1.94 12.13 23.08
CA ALA A 459 1.58 13.51 23.33
C ALA A 459 0.11 13.75 23.00
N GLN A 460 -0.57 14.48 23.86
CA GLN A 460 -1.96 14.91 23.63
C GLN A 460 -2.05 16.01 22.56
#